data_f2d8cdbb571c1b68044d9ca841ef0ca3
#
_entry.id   f2d8cdbb571c1b68044d9ca841ef0ca3
#
_cell.length_a   1.000
_cell.length_b   1.000
_cell.length_c   1.000
_cell.angle_alpha   90.00
_cell.angle_beta   90.00
_cell.angle_gamma   90.00
#
_symmetry.space_group_name_H-M   'P 1'
#
loop_
_entity.id
_entity.type
_entity.pdbx_description
1 polymer ?
#
loop_
_entity_poly.entity_id
_entity_poly.type
_entity_poly.pdbx_seq_one_letter_code
_entity_poly.pdbx_strand_id
1 'polypeptide(L)'
;MLLSDKYWDYIDTPARAEFLEGSTASGKTTTVAVKFIMNVAESDMKLHVIAGNTTGVIEKNIINADMGLLQIFPNLEYCGNGDKENKLPHIKFRTGSVTKIIYVLGYDNASKWKNALGSQFGCVWVDECNTANIDFIREIFGRSEYFVGTLNPDAPTLPIYSEYINHARPIDKYKADVPEEIWKDLNGCEPIKDWVYWFFTFEDNISMTPEKIEQKKLSYPPGTKIYKNKILGLRGKATGLVFSNFCRRHVITKEQAKAFIKREYDDKQTE
;
A
#
# COMPACT_ATOMS: atom_id res chain seq x y z
N MET A 1 6.32 13.57 19.22
CA MET A 1 5.51 13.44 17.98
C MET A 1 4.05 13.67 18.34
N LEU A 2 3.36 14.55 17.62
CA LEU A 2 1.91 14.74 17.77
C LEU A 2 1.19 13.87 16.76
N LEU A 3 0.20 13.10 17.19
CA LEU A 3 -0.65 12.25 16.36
C LEU A 3 -2.11 12.65 16.53
N SER A 4 -2.91 12.54 15.49
CA SER A 4 -4.37 12.72 15.58
C SER A 4 -5.01 11.56 16.35
N ASP A 5 -6.23 11.75 16.85
CA ASP A 5 -6.99 10.71 17.53
C ASP A 5 -7.14 9.46 16.68
N LYS A 6 -7.34 9.64 15.35
CA LYS A 6 -7.45 8.52 14.40
C LYS A 6 -6.17 7.70 14.30
N TYR A 7 -5.01 8.33 14.40
CA TYR A 7 -3.74 7.61 14.43
C TYR A 7 -3.52 6.88 15.76
N TRP A 8 -3.97 7.45 16.88
CA TRP A 8 -3.95 6.73 18.15
C TRP A 8 -4.89 5.53 18.12
N ASP A 9 -6.11 5.68 17.63
CA ASP A 9 -7.04 4.56 17.44
C ASP A 9 -6.48 3.48 16.51
N TYR A 10 -5.75 3.88 15.45
CA TYR A 10 -5.05 2.91 14.59
C TYR A 10 -3.97 2.14 15.37
N ILE A 11 -3.16 2.83 16.16
CA ILE A 11 -2.10 2.19 16.96
C ILE A 11 -2.71 1.19 17.95
N ASP A 12 -3.80 1.55 18.60
CA ASP A 12 -4.43 0.76 19.67
C ASP A 12 -5.35 -0.36 19.14
N THR A 13 -5.75 -0.32 17.85
CA THR A 13 -6.65 -1.34 17.29
C THR A 13 -5.90 -2.64 17.01
N PRO A 14 -6.27 -3.78 17.62
CA PRO A 14 -5.65 -5.06 17.29
C PRO A 14 -6.14 -5.56 15.92
N ALA A 15 -5.24 -6.15 15.15
CA ALA A 15 -5.55 -6.72 13.84
C ALA A 15 -4.58 -7.83 13.45
N ARG A 16 -5.02 -8.75 12.59
CA ARG A 16 -4.16 -9.72 11.89
C ARG A 16 -3.57 -9.10 10.63
N ALA A 17 -4.36 -8.31 9.92
CA ALA A 17 -3.92 -7.58 8.73
C ALA A 17 -4.54 -6.19 8.68
N GLU A 18 -3.75 -5.22 8.25
CA GLU A 18 -4.18 -3.83 8.11
C GLU A 18 -3.78 -3.26 6.76
N PHE A 19 -4.69 -2.49 6.18
CA PHE A 19 -4.44 -1.78 4.93
C PHE A 19 -4.75 -0.31 5.10
N LEU A 20 -3.70 0.52 4.98
CA LEU A 20 -3.81 1.97 5.11
C LEU A 20 -3.75 2.59 3.71
N GLU A 21 -4.90 2.96 3.20
CA GLU A 21 -5.09 3.60 1.91
C GLU A 21 -5.41 5.09 2.09
N GLY A 22 -5.03 5.95 1.15
CA GLY A 22 -5.40 7.36 1.20
C GLY A 22 -4.41 8.30 0.51
N SER A 23 -4.58 9.61 0.74
CA SER A 23 -3.78 10.64 0.07
C SER A 23 -2.29 10.57 0.42
N THR A 24 -1.45 11.15 -0.45
CA THR A 24 -0.02 11.34 -0.13
C THR A 24 0.13 12.29 1.06
N ALA A 25 1.25 12.19 1.78
CA ALA A 25 1.55 13.04 2.95
C ALA A 25 0.49 13.03 4.06
N SER A 26 -0.40 12.04 4.09
CA SER A 26 -1.36 11.85 5.18
C SER A 26 -0.74 11.30 6.48
N GLY A 27 0.57 11.03 6.54
CA GLY A 27 1.26 10.54 7.74
C GLY A 27 1.26 9.02 7.92
N LYS A 28 0.70 8.25 6.99
CA LYS A 28 0.59 6.77 7.08
C LYS A 28 1.91 6.09 7.43
N THR A 29 2.97 6.38 6.69
CA THR A 29 4.29 5.75 6.87
C THR A 29 4.85 5.94 8.27
N THR A 30 4.82 7.19 8.78
CA THR A 30 5.32 7.49 10.15
C THR A 30 4.49 6.80 11.22
N THR A 31 3.18 6.76 11.06
CA THR A 31 2.29 6.14 12.07
C THR A 31 2.41 4.62 12.04
N VAL A 32 2.51 4.02 10.86
CA VAL A 32 2.78 2.57 10.73
C VAL A 32 4.13 2.22 11.36
N ALA A 33 5.16 3.05 11.20
CA ALA A 33 6.46 2.82 11.82
C ALA A 33 6.35 2.65 13.34
N VAL A 34 5.52 3.47 14.01
CA VAL A 34 5.29 3.37 15.46
C VAL A 34 4.63 2.04 15.82
N LYS A 35 3.45 1.76 15.26
CA LYS A 35 2.72 0.51 15.55
C LYS A 35 3.52 -0.73 15.20
N PHE A 36 4.21 -0.71 14.05
CA PHE A 36 5.02 -1.83 13.60
C PHE A 36 6.13 -2.19 14.62
N ILE A 37 6.88 -1.21 15.12
CA ILE A 37 7.92 -1.46 16.12
C ILE A 37 7.32 -1.91 17.45
N MET A 38 6.15 -1.41 17.84
CA MET A 38 5.44 -1.90 19.04
C MET A 38 5.06 -3.38 18.87
N ASN A 39 4.45 -3.75 17.75
CA ASN A 39 4.10 -5.14 17.45
C ASN A 39 5.34 -6.05 17.35
N VAL A 40 6.44 -5.55 16.76
CA VAL A 40 7.72 -6.27 16.77
C VAL A 40 8.21 -6.50 18.19
N ALA A 41 8.11 -5.50 19.07
CA ALA A 41 8.53 -5.64 20.47
C ALA A 41 7.76 -6.74 21.21
N GLU A 42 6.45 -6.84 20.96
CA GLU A 42 5.53 -7.77 21.63
C GLU A 42 5.53 -9.18 21.02
N SER A 43 5.90 -9.32 19.73
CA SER A 43 5.90 -10.61 19.03
C SER A 43 6.87 -11.61 19.66
N ASP A 44 6.48 -12.87 19.76
CA ASP A 44 7.39 -13.97 20.18
C ASP A 44 8.38 -14.35 19.08
N MET A 45 8.12 -13.96 17.84
CA MET A 45 8.99 -14.25 16.69
C MET A 45 10.26 -13.39 16.72
N LYS A 46 11.35 -13.97 16.22
CA LYS A 46 12.64 -13.27 16.09
C LYS A 46 12.77 -12.49 14.79
N LEU A 47 12.11 -12.97 13.73
CA LEU A 47 12.27 -12.45 12.37
C LEU A 47 11.05 -11.64 11.94
N HIS A 48 11.30 -10.48 11.35
CA HIS A 48 10.30 -9.54 10.86
C HIS A 48 10.75 -8.97 9.52
N VAL A 49 9.87 -8.27 8.80
CA VAL A 49 10.18 -7.69 7.48
C VAL A 49 9.58 -6.31 7.31
N ILE A 50 10.37 -5.40 6.75
CA ILE A 50 9.90 -4.19 6.08
C ILE A 50 10.24 -4.34 4.60
N ALA A 51 9.23 -4.26 3.72
CA ALA A 51 9.40 -4.35 2.29
C ALA A 51 8.91 -3.08 1.58
N GLY A 52 9.55 -2.74 0.47
CA GLY A 52 9.18 -1.63 -0.39
C GLY A 52 9.72 -1.84 -1.79
N ASN A 53 9.50 -0.89 -2.70
CA ASN A 53 9.89 -1.05 -4.10
C ASN A 53 11.37 -1.46 -4.23
N THR A 54 12.28 -0.69 -3.62
CA THR A 54 13.70 -1.04 -3.52
C THR A 54 14.19 -0.83 -2.08
N THR A 55 15.28 -1.50 -1.71
CA THR A 55 15.93 -1.29 -0.41
C THR A 55 16.29 0.18 -0.19
N GLY A 56 16.83 0.87 -1.21
CA GLY A 56 17.18 2.29 -1.11
C GLY A 56 15.97 3.22 -0.91
N VAL A 57 14.79 2.87 -1.42
CA VAL A 57 13.54 3.61 -1.14
C VAL A 57 13.13 3.45 0.31
N ILE A 58 13.23 2.25 0.87
CA ILE A 58 12.95 1.98 2.29
C ILE A 58 13.94 2.73 3.18
N GLU A 59 15.22 2.68 2.85
CA GLU A 59 16.26 3.42 3.58
C GLU A 59 15.95 4.92 3.65
N LYS A 60 15.62 5.52 2.50
CA LYS A 60 15.35 6.94 2.40
C LYS A 60 14.04 7.37 3.07
N ASN A 61 12.96 6.59 2.88
CA ASN A 61 11.61 7.05 3.24
C ASN A 61 11.13 6.53 4.59
N ILE A 62 11.73 5.44 5.10
CA ILE A 62 11.28 4.79 6.33
C ILE A 62 12.38 4.81 7.39
N ILE A 63 13.61 4.46 7.03
CA ILE A 63 14.69 4.27 8.02
C ILE A 63 15.33 5.59 8.38
N ASN A 64 15.82 6.35 7.39
CA ASN A 64 16.63 7.57 7.58
C ASN A 64 15.83 8.86 7.32
N ALA A 65 14.53 8.79 7.07
CA ALA A 65 13.70 9.97 6.86
C ALA A 65 13.63 10.85 8.11
N ASP A 66 13.29 12.11 7.94
CA ASP A 66 12.80 12.94 9.03
C ASP A 66 11.56 12.25 9.64
N MET A 67 11.57 12.02 10.94
CA MET A 67 10.58 11.17 11.63
C MET A 67 10.59 9.70 11.14
N GLY A 68 11.72 9.21 10.64
CA GLY A 68 11.96 7.82 10.29
C GLY A 68 12.32 6.94 11.50
N LEU A 69 12.47 5.64 11.25
CA LEU A 69 12.66 4.65 12.32
C LEU A 69 13.84 4.96 13.25
N LEU A 70 15.01 5.34 12.71
CA LEU A 70 16.20 5.58 13.53
C LEU A 70 16.09 6.87 14.35
N GLN A 71 15.28 7.84 13.90
CA GLN A 71 15.05 9.06 14.68
C GLN A 71 14.03 8.84 15.78
N ILE A 72 12.96 8.07 15.51
CA ILE A 72 11.90 7.79 16.51
C ILE A 72 12.38 6.77 17.54
N PHE A 73 13.15 5.77 17.13
CA PHE A 73 13.61 4.66 17.95
C PHE A 73 15.15 4.56 17.97
N PRO A 74 15.82 5.31 18.83
CA PRO A 74 17.30 5.36 18.86
C PRO A 74 17.98 4.06 19.30
N ASN A 75 17.22 3.08 19.77
CA ASN A 75 17.68 1.74 20.12
C ASN A 75 17.66 0.74 18.96
N LEU A 76 17.29 1.20 17.75
CA LEU A 76 17.42 0.43 16.52
C LEU A 76 18.82 0.62 15.92
N GLU A 77 19.39 -0.47 15.40
CA GLU A 77 20.68 -0.47 14.69
C GLU A 77 20.46 -0.95 13.26
N TYR A 78 20.73 -0.11 12.26
CA TYR A 78 20.57 -0.48 10.85
C TYR A 78 21.88 -0.99 10.27
N CYS A 79 21.85 -2.20 9.71
CA CYS A 79 22.95 -2.88 9.02
C CYS A 79 22.66 -2.97 7.52
N GLY A 80 22.87 -1.88 6.77
CA GLY A 80 22.49 -1.76 5.34
C GLY A 80 23.21 -2.73 4.40
N ASN A 81 24.41 -3.18 4.76
CA ASN A 81 25.16 -4.19 4.00
C ASN A 81 25.11 -5.60 4.62
N GLY A 82 24.20 -5.79 5.56
CA GLY A 82 24.21 -6.99 6.41
C GLY A 82 25.36 -6.98 7.42
N ASP A 83 25.56 -8.11 8.08
CA ASP A 83 26.65 -8.33 9.02
C ASP A 83 27.23 -9.75 8.89
N LYS A 84 28.02 -10.21 9.88
CA LYS A 84 28.61 -11.57 9.87
C LYS A 84 27.55 -12.67 9.93
N GLU A 85 26.46 -12.43 10.67
CA GLU A 85 25.41 -13.41 10.92
C GLU A 85 24.29 -13.34 9.86
N ASN A 86 23.87 -12.09 9.47
CA ASN A 86 22.79 -11.84 8.55
C ASN A 86 23.29 -11.04 7.35
N LYS A 87 23.38 -11.70 6.19
CA LYS A 87 23.96 -11.13 4.97
C LYS A 87 23.04 -10.13 4.25
N LEU A 88 21.75 -10.15 4.55
CA LEU A 88 20.77 -9.21 3.97
C LEU A 88 20.73 -7.92 4.79
N PRO A 89 20.35 -6.77 4.16
CA PRO A 89 20.05 -5.54 4.88
C PRO A 89 19.00 -5.79 5.96
N HIS A 90 19.26 -5.33 7.17
CA HIS A 90 18.36 -5.55 8.31
C HIS A 90 18.54 -4.51 9.41
N ILE A 91 17.51 -4.40 10.25
CA ILE A 91 17.55 -3.63 11.49
C ILE A 91 17.60 -4.61 12.65
N LYS A 92 18.51 -4.36 13.60
CA LYS A 92 18.53 -5.03 14.89
C LYS A 92 17.75 -4.23 15.90
N PHE A 93 16.83 -4.90 16.58
CA PHE A 93 16.06 -4.33 17.66
C PHE A 93 16.24 -5.15 18.93
N ARG A 94 16.83 -4.54 19.95
CA ARG A 94 17.07 -5.21 21.22
C ARG A 94 15.91 -4.94 22.17
N THR A 95 15.19 -6.00 22.56
CA THR A 95 14.10 -5.99 23.53
C THR A 95 14.48 -6.90 24.69
N GLY A 96 14.88 -6.29 25.83
CA GLY A 96 15.41 -7.07 26.96
C GLY A 96 16.64 -7.89 26.59
N SER A 97 16.59 -9.21 26.77
CA SER A 97 17.66 -10.15 26.43
C SER A 97 17.62 -10.67 24.97
N VAL A 98 16.56 -10.33 24.22
CA VAL A 98 16.35 -10.84 22.86
C VAL A 98 16.71 -9.78 21.84
N THR A 99 17.43 -10.16 20.79
CA THR A 99 17.61 -9.33 19.59
C THR A 99 16.71 -9.83 18.47
N LYS A 100 15.81 -8.98 18.03
CA LYS A 100 14.93 -9.21 16.88
C LYS A 100 15.56 -8.65 15.62
N ILE A 101 15.34 -9.31 14.50
CA ILE A 101 15.88 -8.96 13.19
C ILE A 101 14.71 -8.54 12.29
N ILE A 102 14.76 -7.34 11.76
CA ILE A 102 13.79 -6.83 10.80
C ILE A 102 14.50 -6.72 9.46
N TYR A 103 14.26 -7.67 8.55
CA TYR A 103 14.84 -7.62 7.21
C TYR A 103 14.26 -6.46 6.39
N VAL A 104 15.13 -5.84 5.59
CA VAL A 104 14.77 -4.73 4.68
C VAL A 104 14.85 -5.24 3.25
N LEU A 105 13.69 -5.45 2.61
CA LEU A 105 13.58 -6.17 1.33
C LEU A 105 13.00 -5.28 0.22
N GLY A 106 13.72 -5.17 -0.91
CA GLY A 106 13.16 -4.65 -2.16
C GLY A 106 12.36 -5.74 -2.88
N TYR A 107 11.12 -5.43 -3.32
CA TYR A 107 10.32 -6.36 -4.12
C TYR A 107 10.45 -6.15 -5.65
N ASP A 108 11.28 -5.21 -6.10
CA ASP A 108 11.60 -4.94 -7.51
C ASP A 108 12.25 -6.12 -8.23
N ASN A 109 12.93 -7.00 -7.49
CA ASN A 109 13.68 -8.12 -8.05
C ASN A 109 13.29 -9.45 -7.42
N ALA A 110 12.64 -10.31 -8.22
CA ALA A 110 12.14 -11.62 -7.78
C ALA A 110 13.25 -12.55 -7.25
N SER A 111 14.48 -12.48 -7.77
CA SER A 111 15.58 -13.33 -7.29
C SER A 111 16.05 -12.95 -5.88
N LYS A 112 15.93 -11.67 -5.52
CA LYS A 112 16.34 -11.17 -4.20
C LYS A 112 15.35 -11.60 -3.11
N TRP A 113 14.05 -11.33 -3.32
CA TRP A 113 13.07 -11.60 -2.28
C TRP A 113 12.76 -13.09 -2.12
N LYS A 114 12.81 -13.91 -3.20
CA LYS A 114 12.62 -15.37 -3.08
C LYS A 114 13.63 -16.03 -2.14
N ASN A 115 14.87 -15.59 -2.16
CA ASN A 115 15.89 -16.10 -1.25
C ASN A 115 15.66 -15.67 0.22
N ALA A 116 14.98 -14.56 0.45
CA ALA A 116 14.67 -14.06 1.78
C ALA A 116 13.43 -14.73 2.42
N LEU A 117 12.49 -15.23 1.61
CA LEU A 117 11.21 -15.78 2.06
C LEU A 117 11.25 -17.25 2.53
N GLY A 118 12.42 -17.80 2.88
CA GLY A 118 12.53 -19.15 3.42
C GLY A 118 12.02 -19.34 4.86
N SER A 119 11.64 -18.26 5.56
CA SER A 119 11.27 -18.25 6.98
C SER A 119 9.84 -17.81 7.22
N GLN A 120 9.35 -18.04 8.44
CA GLN A 120 8.12 -17.41 8.97
C GLN A 120 8.50 -16.10 9.66
N PHE A 121 7.60 -15.12 9.64
CA PHE A 121 7.81 -13.79 10.17
C PHE A 121 6.71 -13.42 11.17
N GLY A 122 7.08 -12.76 12.27
CA GLY A 122 6.09 -12.21 13.19
C GLY A 122 5.34 -11.04 12.56
N CYS A 123 6.05 -9.95 12.29
CA CYS A 123 5.45 -8.74 11.71
C CYS A 123 6.02 -8.46 10.32
N VAL A 124 5.14 -8.13 9.40
CA VAL A 124 5.48 -7.72 8.03
C VAL A 124 4.83 -6.39 7.69
N TRP A 125 5.63 -5.45 7.21
CA TRP A 125 5.15 -4.18 6.64
C TRP A 125 5.56 -4.08 5.18
N VAL A 126 4.59 -3.88 4.29
CA VAL A 126 4.83 -3.65 2.86
C VAL A 126 4.39 -2.23 2.51
N ASP A 127 5.37 -1.36 2.23
CA ASP A 127 5.12 0.01 1.79
C ASP A 127 4.82 0.04 0.30
N GLU A 128 3.85 0.87 -0.12
CA GLU A 128 3.32 0.94 -1.49
C GLU A 128 2.94 -0.46 -2.03
N CYS A 129 2.26 -1.26 -1.20
CA CYS A 129 1.95 -2.67 -1.48
C CYS A 129 1.18 -2.92 -2.79
N ASN A 130 0.47 -1.91 -3.31
CA ASN A 130 -0.22 -1.97 -4.61
C ASN A 130 0.73 -1.96 -5.82
N THR A 131 2.00 -1.59 -5.64
CA THR A 131 3.02 -1.60 -6.71
C THR A 131 3.83 -2.90 -6.72
N ALA A 132 3.71 -3.71 -5.67
CA ALA A 132 4.39 -4.99 -5.57
C ALA A 132 3.79 -6.04 -6.52
N ASN A 133 4.64 -6.98 -6.98
CA ASN A 133 4.13 -8.16 -7.66
C ASN A 133 3.22 -8.96 -6.73
N ILE A 134 2.06 -9.37 -7.22
CA ILE A 134 1.07 -10.08 -6.40
C ILE A 134 1.61 -11.41 -5.84
N ASP A 135 2.50 -12.09 -6.54
CA ASP A 135 3.11 -13.32 -6.04
C ASP A 135 4.01 -13.07 -4.83
N PHE A 136 4.70 -11.92 -4.81
CA PHE A 136 5.42 -11.48 -3.61
C PHE A 136 4.47 -11.26 -2.43
N ILE A 137 3.35 -10.56 -2.66
CA ILE A 137 2.34 -10.32 -1.61
C ILE A 137 1.78 -11.64 -1.07
N ARG A 138 1.41 -12.58 -1.96
CA ARG A 138 0.89 -13.90 -1.55
C ARG A 138 1.87 -14.67 -0.67
N GLU A 139 3.14 -14.70 -1.06
CA GLU A 139 4.19 -15.39 -0.32
C GLU A 139 4.46 -14.74 1.04
N ILE A 140 4.65 -13.42 1.09
CA ILE A 140 5.01 -12.75 2.33
C ILE A 140 3.84 -12.68 3.32
N PHE A 141 2.61 -12.50 2.81
CA PHE A 141 1.39 -12.49 3.61
C PHE A 141 1.15 -13.85 4.27
N GLY A 142 1.29 -14.95 3.49
CA GLY A 142 1.11 -16.32 4.00
C GLY A 142 2.14 -16.73 5.06
N ARG A 143 3.27 -16.01 5.15
CA ARG A 143 4.37 -16.26 6.10
C ARG A 143 4.37 -15.32 7.31
N SER A 144 3.43 -14.40 7.41
CA SER A 144 3.36 -13.40 8.48
C SER A 144 2.30 -13.73 9.52
N GLU A 145 2.56 -13.43 10.79
CA GLU A 145 1.54 -13.42 11.84
C GLU A 145 0.75 -12.11 11.85
N TYR A 146 1.43 -10.99 11.69
CA TYR A 146 0.84 -9.67 11.50
C TYR A 146 1.31 -9.05 10.19
N PHE A 147 0.38 -8.49 9.43
CA PHE A 147 0.67 -7.84 8.16
C PHE A 147 0.11 -6.42 8.12
N VAL A 148 0.90 -5.46 7.67
CA VAL A 148 0.41 -4.12 7.35
C VAL A 148 0.87 -3.70 5.95
N GLY A 149 -0.08 -3.25 5.13
CA GLY A 149 0.14 -2.67 3.80
C GLY A 149 -0.19 -1.20 3.77
N THR A 150 0.75 -0.36 3.34
CA THR A 150 0.50 1.07 3.08
C THR A 150 0.43 1.32 1.58
N LEU A 151 -0.47 2.21 1.16
CA LEU A 151 -0.58 2.55 -0.26
C LEU A 151 -1.19 3.93 -0.48
N ASN A 152 -0.82 4.55 -1.60
CA ASN A 152 -1.68 5.52 -2.25
C ASN A 152 -2.54 4.76 -3.26
N PRO A 153 -3.84 5.08 -3.38
CA PRO A 153 -4.74 4.34 -4.27
C PRO A 153 -4.25 4.27 -5.71
N ASP A 154 -4.60 3.20 -6.41
CA ASP A 154 -4.33 3.01 -7.83
C ASP A 154 -5.54 2.40 -8.55
N ALA A 155 -5.34 1.75 -9.70
CA ALA A 155 -6.42 1.13 -10.46
C ALA A 155 -7.11 0.03 -9.61
N PRO A 156 -8.44 0.09 -9.41
CA PRO A 156 -9.16 -0.87 -8.58
C PRO A 156 -9.16 -2.30 -9.15
N THR A 157 -8.65 -2.47 -10.37
CA THR A 157 -8.48 -3.77 -11.04
C THR A 157 -7.20 -4.50 -10.66
N LEU A 158 -6.31 -3.89 -9.86
CA LEU A 158 -5.11 -4.57 -9.38
C LEU A 158 -5.48 -5.74 -8.47
N PRO A 159 -4.82 -6.91 -8.62
CA PRO A 159 -5.16 -8.12 -7.86
C PRO A 159 -5.14 -7.94 -6.34
N ILE A 160 -4.28 -7.07 -5.82
CA ILE A 160 -4.18 -6.80 -4.39
C ILE A 160 -5.49 -6.29 -3.78
N TYR A 161 -6.31 -5.56 -4.55
CA TYR A 161 -7.61 -5.12 -4.08
C TYR A 161 -8.58 -6.29 -3.92
N SER A 162 -8.73 -7.10 -4.95
CA SER A 162 -9.67 -8.23 -4.93
C SER A 162 -9.24 -9.39 -4.05
N GLU A 163 -7.92 -9.60 -3.87
CA GLU A 163 -7.41 -10.72 -3.09
C GLU A 163 -7.23 -10.39 -1.59
N TYR A 164 -7.01 -9.10 -1.26
CA TYR A 164 -6.68 -8.69 0.10
C TYR A 164 -7.48 -7.48 0.59
N ILE A 165 -7.27 -6.30 0.02
CA ILE A 165 -7.73 -5.03 0.60
C ILE A 165 -9.25 -4.99 0.73
N ASN A 166 -9.99 -5.47 -0.28
CA ASN A 166 -11.45 -5.44 -0.28
C ASN A 166 -12.10 -6.43 0.72
N HIS A 167 -11.33 -7.31 1.32
CA HIS A 167 -11.78 -8.17 2.42
C HIS A 167 -11.61 -7.54 3.81
N ALA A 168 -10.91 -6.42 3.91
CA ALA A 168 -10.77 -5.66 5.16
C ALA A 168 -11.97 -4.74 5.38
N ARG A 169 -12.24 -4.38 6.63
CA ARG A 169 -13.32 -3.46 7.01
C ARG A 169 -12.80 -2.33 7.90
N PRO A 170 -13.28 -1.10 7.73
CA PRO A 170 -13.02 -0.04 8.69
C PRO A 170 -13.68 -0.39 10.02
N ILE A 171 -13.10 0.07 11.12
CA ILE A 171 -13.80 0.05 12.41
C ILE A 171 -15.00 1.00 12.36
N ASP A 172 -16.04 0.72 13.14
CA ASP A 172 -17.32 1.46 13.06
C ASP A 172 -17.15 2.98 13.20
N LYS A 173 -16.24 3.43 14.04
CA LYS A 173 -15.94 4.85 14.28
C LYS A 173 -15.53 5.60 13.01
N TYR A 174 -14.82 4.95 12.08
CA TYR A 174 -14.26 5.56 10.86
C TYR A 174 -14.88 5.03 9.56
N LYS A 175 -16.00 4.33 9.67
CA LYS A 175 -16.73 3.83 8.51
C LYS A 175 -17.24 4.95 7.60
N ALA A 176 -17.66 6.07 8.19
CA ALA A 176 -18.15 7.24 7.46
C ALA A 176 -17.04 8.02 6.71
N ASP A 177 -15.78 7.84 7.10
CA ASP A 177 -14.64 8.49 6.45
C ASP A 177 -14.28 7.84 5.11
N VAL A 178 -14.73 6.59 4.89
CA VAL A 178 -14.42 5.85 3.67
C VAL A 178 -15.27 6.37 2.52
N PRO A 179 -14.67 6.85 1.42
CA PRO A 179 -15.39 7.34 0.25
C PRO A 179 -16.35 6.28 -0.32
N GLU A 180 -17.51 6.70 -0.80
CA GLU A 180 -18.55 5.80 -1.30
C GLU A 180 -18.06 4.84 -2.39
N GLU A 181 -17.20 5.32 -3.30
CA GLU A 181 -16.65 4.47 -4.36
C GLU A 181 -15.74 3.35 -3.82
N ILE A 182 -14.95 3.63 -2.77
CA ILE A 182 -14.12 2.61 -2.10
C ILE A 182 -15.02 1.69 -1.26
N TRP A 183 -16.00 2.26 -0.57
CA TRP A 183 -16.94 1.48 0.24
C TRP A 183 -17.69 0.44 -0.60
N LYS A 184 -18.08 0.77 -1.84
CA LYS A 184 -18.70 -0.18 -2.77
C LYS A 184 -17.78 -1.35 -3.09
N ASP A 185 -16.49 -1.09 -3.31
CA ASP A 185 -15.51 -2.13 -3.58
C ASP A 185 -15.32 -3.05 -2.35
N LEU A 186 -15.15 -2.44 -1.16
CA LEU A 186 -15.02 -3.21 0.09
C LEU A 186 -16.25 -4.06 0.37
N ASN A 187 -17.44 -3.50 0.21
CA ASN A 187 -18.71 -4.17 0.50
C ASN A 187 -19.09 -5.22 -0.56
N GLY A 188 -18.40 -5.20 -1.71
CA GLY A 188 -18.53 -6.21 -2.76
C GLY A 188 -17.82 -7.54 -2.47
N CYS A 189 -17.02 -7.61 -1.40
CA CYS A 189 -16.28 -8.80 -0.99
C CYS A 189 -16.67 -9.22 0.43
N GLU A 190 -16.62 -10.52 0.71
CA GLU A 190 -16.86 -11.04 2.07
C GLU A 190 -15.74 -10.55 3.01
N PRO A 191 -16.07 -10.02 4.20
CA PRO A 191 -15.08 -9.55 5.15
C PRO A 191 -14.34 -10.73 5.80
N ILE A 192 -13.04 -10.57 6.01
CA ILE A 192 -12.24 -11.50 6.79
C ILE A 192 -12.06 -10.93 8.20
N LYS A 193 -12.32 -11.77 9.20
CA LYS A 193 -12.19 -11.40 10.61
C LYS A 193 -10.77 -10.88 10.90
N ASP A 194 -10.67 -9.84 11.72
CA ASP A 194 -9.42 -9.21 12.16
C ASP A 194 -8.57 -8.60 11.01
N TRP A 195 -9.21 -8.36 9.84
CA TRP A 195 -8.64 -7.55 8.77
C TRP A 195 -9.23 -6.15 8.80
N VAL A 196 -8.40 -5.14 9.03
CA VAL A 196 -8.85 -3.76 9.23
C VAL A 196 -8.42 -2.87 8.08
N TYR A 197 -9.34 -2.05 7.61
CA TYR A 197 -9.13 -1.07 6.57
C TYR A 197 -9.10 0.34 7.16
N TRP A 198 -8.12 1.14 6.78
CA TRP A 198 -7.96 2.53 7.22
C TRP A 198 -7.88 3.46 6.01
N PHE A 199 -8.73 4.50 6.01
CA PHE A 199 -8.67 5.54 5.00
C PHE A 199 -8.11 6.82 5.62
N PHE A 200 -7.00 7.33 5.09
CA PHE A 200 -6.30 8.51 5.61
C PHE A 200 -6.20 9.62 4.57
N THR A 201 -6.42 10.87 5.01
CA THR A 201 -6.31 12.08 4.22
C THR A 201 -5.30 13.06 4.81
N PHE A 202 -5.09 14.20 4.16
CA PHE A 202 -4.27 15.27 4.72
C PHE A 202 -4.79 15.79 6.07
N GLU A 203 -6.12 15.74 6.27
CA GLU A 203 -6.78 16.24 7.49
C GLU A 203 -6.43 15.40 8.72
N ASP A 204 -6.12 14.13 8.53
CA ASP A 204 -5.68 13.24 9.59
C ASP A 204 -4.24 13.57 10.06
N ASN A 205 -3.44 14.25 9.23
CA ASN A 205 -2.06 14.61 9.54
C ASN A 205 -1.96 16.02 10.14
N ILE A 206 -1.97 16.11 11.46
CA ILE A 206 -1.92 17.38 12.19
C ILE A 206 -0.64 18.21 11.96
N SER A 207 0.39 17.68 11.31
CA SER A 207 1.57 18.44 10.90
C SER A 207 1.39 19.17 9.56
N MET A 208 0.29 18.91 8.85
CA MET A 208 -0.06 19.56 7.60
C MET A 208 -0.85 20.84 7.86
N THR A 209 -0.23 22.00 7.65
CA THR A 209 -0.95 23.28 7.68
C THR A 209 -1.81 23.46 6.44
N PRO A 210 -2.87 24.31 6.48
CA PRO A 210 -3.69 24.61 5.30
C PRO A 210 -2.85 25.04 4.09
N GLU A 211 -1.79 25.83 4.30
CA GLU A 211 -0.90 26.32 3.25
C GLU A 211 -0.13 25.15 2.61
N LYS A 212 0.39 24.21 3.42
CA LYS A 212 1.08 23.02 2.92
C LYS A 212 0.13 22.11 2.12
N ILE A 213 -1.13 21.98 2.57
CA ILE A 213 -2.15 21.20 1.86
C ILE A 213 -2.42 21.83 0.49
N GLU A 214 -2.64 23.15 0.42
CA GLU A 214 -2.87 23.83 -0.85
C GLU A 214 -1.66 23.74 -1.80
N GLN A 215 -0.45 23.93 -1.31
CA GLN A 215 0.77 23.72 -2.11
C GLN A 215 0.85 22.29 -2.65
N LYS A 216 0.44 21.29 -1.84
CA LYS A 216 0.43 19.90 -2.27
C LYS A 216 -0.61 19.64 -3.34
N LYS A 217 -1.80 20.21 -3.22
CA LYS A 217 -2.86 20.13 -4.25
C LYS A 217 -2.40 20.74 -5.57
N LEU A 218 -1.72 21.89 -5.52
CA LEU A 218 -1.19 22.56 -6.71
C LEU A 218 -0.05 21.78 -7.40
N SER A 219 0.60 20.84 -6.70
CA SER A 219 1.69 20.03 -7.26
C SER A 219 1.20 19.00 -8.30
N TYR A 220 -0.10 18.79 -8.41
CA TYR A 220 -0.68 17.80 -9.33
C TYR A 220 -1.82 18.44 -10.13
N PRO A 221 -1.87 18.24 -11.48
CA PRO A 221 -2.94 18.81 -12.29
C PRO A 221 -4.31 18.23 -11.92
N PRO A 222 -5.31 19.07 -11.61
CA PRO A 222 -6.68 18.61 -11.34
C PRO A 222 -7.25 17.81 -12.51
N GLY A 223 -8.13 16.85 -12.22
CA GLY A 223 -8.79 15.99 -13.21
C GLY A 223 -7.93 14.83 -13.74
N THR A 224 -6.66 14.75 -13.35
CA THR A 224 -5.78 13.64 -13.72
C THR A 224 -5.92 12.45 -12.75
N LYS A 225 -5.54 11.24 -13.22
CA LYS A 225 -5.47 10.06 -12.36
C LYS A 225 -4.56 10.30 -11.14
N ILE A 226 -3.40 10.93 -11.36
CA ILE A 226 -2.44 11.17 -10.28
C ILE A 226 -3.01 12.13 -9.22
N TYR A 227 -3.80 13.14 -9.63
CA TYR A 227 -4.51 14.01 -8.70
C TYR A 227 -5.54 13.21 -7.90
N LYS A 228 -6.35 12.39 -8.58
CA LYS A 228 -7.35 11.53 -7.95
C LYS A 228 -6.72 10.61 -6.90
N ASN A 229 -5.63 9.92 -7.27
CA ASN A 229 -4.99 8.95 -6.39
C ASN A 229 -4.21 9.60 -5.23
N LYS A 230 -3.40 10.62 -5.54
CA LYS A 230 -2.46 11.20 -4.55
C LYS A 230 -3.06 12.32 -3.71
N ILE A 231 -3.99 13.10 -4.26
CA ILE A 231 -4.62 14.23 -3.56
C ILE A 231 -5.95 13.82 -2.94
N LEU A 232 -6.84 13.24 -3.72
CA LEU A 232 -8.16 12.85 -3.20
C LEU A 232 -8.12 11.50 -2.43
N GLY A 233 -7.03 10.74 -2.55
CA GLY A 233 -6.94 9.41 -1.94
C GLY A 233 -7.92 8.41 -2.55
N LEU A 234 -8.37 8.63 -3.79
CA LEU A 234 -9.39 7.82 -4.44
C LEU A 234 -8.78 6.87 -5.47
N ARG A 235 -9.39 5.70 -5.61
CA ARG A 235 -9.01 4.71 -6.63
C ARG A 235 -9.34 5.24 -8.03
N GLY A 236 -8.46 5.02 -9.00
CA GLY A 236 -8.66 5.53 -10.35
C GLY A 236 -8.00 4.66 -11.41
N LYS A 237 -8.73 4.43 -12.50
CA LYS A 237 -8.14 3.83 -13.71
C LYS A 237 -7.21 4.84 -14.39
N ALA A 238 -6.23 4.37 -15.16
CA ALA A 238 -5.39 5.24 -15.95
C ALA A 238 -6.26 6.10 -16.89
N THR A 239 -6.17 7.42 -16.74
CA THR A 239 -6.70 8.39 -17.69
C THR A 239 -5.64 8.63 -18.73
N GLY A 240 -5.56 7.85 -19.72
CA GLY A 240 -4.54 7.86 -20.79
C GLY A 240 -4.83 6.73 -21.75
N LEU A 241 -6.10 6.30 -21.80
CA LEU A 241 -6.56 5.44 -22.87
C LEU A 241 -6.39 6.20 -24.17
N VAL A 242 -5.78 5.56 -25.16
CA VAL A 242 -5.69 6.05 -26.56
C VAL A 242 -7.07 6.54 -27.04
N PHE A 243 -8.15 6.03 -26.42
CA PHE A 243 -9.53 6.43 -26.61
C PHE A 243 -10.17 6.82 -25.26
N SER A 244 -9.97 8.08 -24.82
CA SER A 244 -10.52 8.61 -23.54
C SER A 244 -12.06 8.49 -23.45
N ASN A 245 -12.73 8.50 -24.59
CA ASN A 245 -14.19 8.45 -24.69
C ASN A 245 -14.75 7.03 -24.96
N PHE A 246 -13.91 5.99 -24.92
CA PHE A 246 -14.37 4.63 -25.15
C PHE A 246 -15.36 4.18 -24.07
N CYS A 247 -16.56 3.78 -24.47
CA CYS A 247 -17.61 3.31 -23.59
C CYS A 247 -18.37 2.12 -24.21
N ARG A 248 -19.32 1.54 -23.47
CA ARG A 248 -20.09 0.37 -23.91
C ARG A 248 -20.73 0.53 -25.30
N ARG A 249 -21.17 1.73 -25.69
CA ARG A 249 -21.75 2.00 -27.02
C ARG A 249 -20.74 1.84 -28.18
N HIS A 250 -19.45 1.80 -27.90
CA HIS A 250 -18.39 1.57 -28.88
C HIS A 250 -18.02 0.08 -29.01
N VAL A 251 -18.65 -0.78 -28.20
CA VAL A 251 -18.46 -2.23 -28.29
C VAL A 251 -19.55 -2.78 -29.19
N ILE A 252 -19.15 -3.35 -30.31
CA ILE A 252 -20.05 -4.00 -31.25
C ILE A 252 -19.96 -5.52 -31.12
N THR A 253 -21.04 -6.23 -31.44
CA THR A 253 -21.03 -7.69 -31.46
C THR A 253 -20.22 -8.22 -32.63
N LYS A 254 -19.87 -9.51 -32.56
CA LYS A 254 -19.15 -10.18 -33.66
C LYS A 254 -19.94 -10.15 -34.97
N GLU A 255 -21.26 -10.23 -34.89
CA GLU A 255 -22.19 -10.14 -36.01
C GLU A 255 -22.20 -8.74 -36.62
N GLN A 256 -22.26 -7.71 -35.78
CA GLN A 256 -22.16 -6.32 -36.22
C GLN A 256 -20.82 -6.02 -36.89
N ALA A 257 -19.71 -6.52 -36.31
CA ALA A 257 -18.38 -6.38 -36.92
C ALA A 257 -18.31 -7.03 -38.31
N LYS A 258 -18.85 -8.25 -38.46
CA LYS A 258 -18.91 -8.93 -39.77
C LYS A 258 -19.75 -8.18 -40.80
N ALA A 259 -20.88 -7.59 -40.37
CA ALA A 259 -21.73 -6.78 -41.22
C ALA A 259 -21.01 -5.51 -41.72
N PHE A 260 -20.23 -4.85 -40.84
CA PHE A 260 -19.40 -3.70 -41.20
C PHE A 260 -18.34 -4.04 -42.22
N ILE A 261 -17.59 -5.13 -42.01
CA ILE A 261 -16.52 -5.57 -42.92
C ILE A 261 -17.12 -5.93 -44.31
N LYS A 262 -18.26 -6.61 -44.35
CA LYS A 262 -18.93 -6.99 -45.58
C LYS A 262 -19.38 -5.76 -46.39
N ARG A 263 -19.91 -4.72 -45.71
CA ARG A 263 -20.35 -3.48 -46.34
C ARG A 263 -19.18 -2.72 -46.98
N GLU A 264 -18.04 -2.57 -46.29
CA GLU A 264 -16.82 -1.97 -46.88
C GLU A 264 -16.27 -2.75 -48.08
N TYR A 265 -16.41 -4.08 -48.08
CA TYR A 265 -15.94 -4.91 -49.15
C TYR A 265 -16.82 -4.77 -50.40
N ASP A 266 -18.15 -4.70 -50.21
CA ASP A 266 -19.13 -4.53 -51.30
C ASP A 266 -19.02 -3.13 -51.91
N ASP A 267 -18.78 -2.08 -51.11
CA ASP A 267 -18.59 -0.70 -51.60
C ASP A 267 -17.31 -0.54 -52.46
N LYS A 268 -16.24 -1.30 -52.17
CA LYS A 268 -15.00 -1.29 -52.97
C LYS A 268 -15.05 -2.11 -54.26
N GLN A 269 -16.08 -2.92 -54.48
CA GLN A 269 -16.29 -3.64 -55.75
C GLN A 269 -17.21 -2.89 -56.70
N THR A 270 -17.78 -1.75 -56.26
CA THR A 270 -18.70 -0.92 -57.07
C THR A 270 -18.04 0.36 -57.58
N GLU A 271 -16.78 0.62 -57.31
CA GLU A 271 -15.91 1.62 -57.91
C GLU A 271 -14.98 0.95 -58.97
#